data_3bad5b9fe55c6cb6d0621d2f46df0464
#
_entry.id   3bad5b9fe55c6cb6d0621d2f46df0464
#
_cell.length_a   1.000
_cell.length_b   1.000
_cell.length_c   1.000
_cell.angle_alpha   90.00
_cell.angle_beta   90.00
_cell.angle_gamma   90.00
#
_symmetry.space_group_name_H-M   'P 1'
#
loop_
_entity.id
_entity.type
_entity.pdbx_description
1 polymer ?
#
loop_
_entity_poly.entity_id
_entity_poly.type
_entity_poly.pdbx_seq_one_letter_code
_entity_poly.pdbx_strand_id
1 'polypeptide(L)'
;RNHATNKIGGHNAGETTAQGLYSESSTPKHNLGEKIQLADGRCFRYCYFDAAVTVGKMVSPDYSTGGLVEVSDKTIATGTAGSSVVTITANGSSGPPADFEGVSANDYAGSYLHITDGDGEGFTYRIKSNGAASSDAVEFTLFDPIVTALATGATDLAITPGLFNNVHVTDNTNGSIVDYIPTGVTVVGVTANYYAWVQTSGVATCLADGTITLANRLTLSDGTNG
;
A
#
# COMPACT_ATOMS: atom_id res chain seq x y z
N ARG A 1 -19.47 2.39 37.64
CA ARG A 1 -18.96 3.44 36.72
C ARG A 1 -18.43 2.74 35.47
N ASN A 2 -19.18 2.86 34.36
CA ASN A 2 -18.76 2.33 33.08
C ASN A 2 -17.58 3.19 32.57
N HIS A 3 -16.39 2.61 32.53
CA HIS A 3 -15.31 3.18 31.75
C HIS A 3 -15.72 3.09 30.28
N ALA A 4 -15.93 4.26 29.66
CA ALA A 4 -16.05 4.35 28.22
C ALA A 4 -14.73 3.81 27.61
N THR A 5 -14.80 2.66 26.96
CA THR A 5 -13.67 2.14 26.19
C THR A 5 -13.43 3.11 25.04
N ASN A 6 -12.29 3.77 25.06
CA ASN A 6 -11.85 4.66 23.99
C ASN A 6 -11.63 3.80 22.73
N LYS A 7 -12.58 3.82 21.79
CA LYS A 7 -12.42 3.19 20.47
C LYS A 7 -11.43 4.02 19.66
N ILE A 8 -10.22 3.55 19.55
CA ILE A 8 -9.23 4.10 18.63
C ILE A 8 -9.41 3.36 17.31
N GLY A 9 -9.88 4.04 16.25
CA GLY A 9 -9.98 3.47 14.90
C GLY A 9 -10.88 2.24 14.77
N GLY A 10 -11.91 2.09 15.62
CA GLY A 10 -12.80 0.92 15.59
C GLY A 10 -12.31 -0.28 16.41
N HIS A 11 -11.09 -0.25 16.93
CA HIS A 11 -10.52 -1.27 17.81
C HIS A 11 -10.63 -0.86 19.26
N ASN A 12 -10.94 -1.81 20.16
CA ASN A 12 -10.88 -1.60 21.60
C ASN A 12 -9.41 -1.57 22.04
N ALA A 13 -9.00 -0.54 22.76
CA ALA A 13 -7.71 -0.54 23.46
C ALA A 13 -7.71 -1.66 24.53
N GLY A 14 -7.25 -2.85 24.16
CA GLY A 14 -7.27 -4.03 25.02
C GLY A 14 -7.49 -5.35 24.30
N GLU A 15 -7.74 -5.34 22.99
CA GLU A 15 -7.73 -6.59 22.23
C GLU A 15 -6.29 -7.10 22.10
N THR A 16 -6.02 -8.24 22.71
CA THR A 16 -4.70 -8.90 22.78
C THR A 16 -4.18 -9.36 21.41
N THR A 17 -4.94 -9.17 20.35
CA THR A 17 -4.60 -9.51 18.96
C THR A 17 -4.26 -8.29 18.09
N ALA A 18 -4.57 -7.07 18.55
CA ALA A 18 -4.26 -5.84 17.82
C ALA A 18 -2.79 -5.45 18.02
N GLN A 19 -2.11 -5.10 16.93
CA GLN A 19 -0.75 -4.60 16.99
C GLN A 19 -0.71 -3.18 17.55
N GLY A 20 0.11 -2.96 18.59
CA GLY A 20 0.34 -1.63 19.16
C GLY A 20 1.06 -0.68 18.20
N LEU A 21 0.91 0.64 18.41
CA LEU A 21 1.54 1.67 17.57
C LEU A 21 3.07 1.59 17.51
N TYR A 22 3.69 1.11 18.58
CA TYR A 22 5.15 1.04 18.74
C TYR A 22 5.67 -0.40 18.71
N SER A 23 5.00 -1.25 17.93
CA SER A 23 5.41 -2.64 17.74
C SER A 23 5.35 -3.02 16.26
N GLU A 24 6.17 -4.00 15.88
CA GLU A 24 6.15 -4.64 14.56
C GLU A 24 5.57 -6.06 14.63
N SER A 25 5.19 -6.61 13.51
CA SER A 25 4.68 -7.98 13.40
C SER A 25 5.09 -8.63 12.08
N SER A 26 5.53 -9.89 12.11
CA SER A 26 5.81 -10.67 10.90
C SER A 26 4.55 -11.13 10.14
N THR A 27 3.36 -10.95 10.74
CA THR A 27 2.08 -11.28 10.11
C THR A 27 1.15 -10.08 10.16
N PRO A 28 0.31 -9.85 9.13
CA PRO A 28 -0.61 -8.73 9.12
C PRO A 28 -1.63 -8.85 10.26
N LYS A 29 -1.79 -7.79 11.04
CA LYS A 29 -2.79 -7.67 12.11
C LYS A 29 -3.93 -6.72 11.74
N HIS A 30 -3.70 -5.90 10.73
CA HIS A 30 -4.63 -4.91 10.20
C HIS A 30 -4.57 -4.90 8.68
N ASN A 31 -5.56 -4.29 8.04
CA ASN A 31 -5.52 -4.06 6.60
C ASN A 31 -4.52 -2.96 6.26
N LEU A 32 -3.73 -3.13 5.20
CA LEU A 32 -2.81 -2.10 4.73
C LEU A 32 -3.55 -0.77 4.51
N GLY A 33 -2.95 0.32 4.97
CA GLY A 33 -3.56 1.65 4.93
C GLY A 33 -4.69 1.89 5.95
N GLU A 34 -4.98 0.95 6.84
CA GLU A 34 -5.92 1.18 7.95
C GLU A 34 -5.45 2.37 8.78
N LYS A 35 -6.41 3.22 9.16
CA LYS A 35 -6.12 4.49 9.85
C LYS A 35 -6.44 4.40 11.32
N ILE A 36 -5.49 4.87 12.16
CA ILE A 36 -5.72 5.21 13.55
C ILE A 36 -5.51 6.72 13.73
N GLN A 37 -6.41 7.36 14.48
CA GLN A 37 -6.28 8.76 14.87
C GLN A 37 -6.37 8.88 16.38
N LEU A 38 -5.36 9.53 16.98
CA LEU A 38 -5.32 9.79 18.41
C LEU A 38 -6.06 11.09 18.75
N ALA A 39 -6.40 11.26 20.02
CA ALA A 39 -7.08 12.45 20.52
C ALA A 39 -6.24 13.75 20.38
N ASP A 40 -4.92 13.62 20.30
CA ASP A 40 -3.98 14.74 20.07
C ASP A 40 -3.82 15.12 18.59
N GLY A 41 -4.58 14.47 17.69
CA GLY A 41 -4.59 14.75 16.25
C GLY A 41 -3.56 13.95 15.45
N ARG A 42 -2.66 13.19 16.08
CA ARG A 42 -1.74 12.32 15.33
C ARG A 42 -2.52 11.24 14.60
N CYS A 43 -2.14 11.01 13.34
CA CYS A 43 -2.71 9.94 12.50
C CYS A 43 -1.62 8.94 12.13
N PHE A 44 -2.02 7.67 12.09
CA PHE A 44 -1.15 6.55 11.72
C PHE A 44 -1.83 5.72 10.63
N ARG A 45 -1.00 5.10 9.78
CA ARG A 45 -1.44 4.13 8.76
C ARG A 45 -0.64 2.84 8.90
N TYR A 46 -1.33 1.72 8.69
CA TYR A 46 -0.70 0.40 8.76
C TYR A 46 0.00 0.09 7.45
N CYS A 47 1.28 -0.30 7.54
CA CYS A 47 2.16 -0.51 6.38
C CYS A 47 2.83 -1.87 6.43
N TYR A 48 3.17 -2.39 5.26
CA TYR A 48 4.11 -3.50 5.06
C TYR A 48 5.45 -2.94 4.57
N PHE A 49 6.53 -3.42 5.16
CA PHE A 49 7.90 -3.01 4.87
C PHE A 49 8.64 -4.13 4.15
N ASP A 50 9.16 -3.88 2.97
CA ASP A 50 10.01 -4.81 2.21
C ASP A 50 11.45 -4.77 2.67
N ALA A 51 11.90 -3.67 3.27
CA ALA A 51 13.24 -3.46 3.81
C ALA A 51 13.21 -3.08 5.29
N ALA A 52 14.33 -3.33 6.00
CA ALA A 52 14.47 -2.90 7.38
C ALA A 52 14.64 -1.38 7.48
N VAL A 53 13.92 -0.77 8.42
CA VAL A 53 13.93 0.69 8.63
C VAL A 53 14.12 1.01 10.11
N THR A 54 14.95 1.99 10.43
CA THR A 54 15.10 2.49 11.80
C THR A 54 14.00 3.48 12.15
N VAL A 55 13.81 3.75 13.45
CA VAL A 55 12.84 4.74 13.93
C VAL A 55 13.21 6.16 13.49
N GLY A 56 12.18 6.98 13.22
CA GLY A 56 12.35 8.40 12.87
C GLY A 56 12.75 8.65 11.42
N LYS A 57 12.72 7.62 10.57
CA LYS A 57 12.98 7.77 9.13
C LYS A 57 11.69 8.12 8.37
N MET A 58 11.83 9.00 7.38
CA MET A 58 10.80 9.20 6.36
C MET A 58 10.76 7.97 5.45
N VAL A 59 9.57 7.50 5.13
CA VAL A 59 9.38 6.30 4.30
C VAL A 59 8.44 6.58 3.14
N SER A 60 8.65 5.86 2.05
CA SER A 60 7.85 5.87 0.82
C SER A 60 7.65 4.44 0.31
N PRO A 61 6.63 4.19 -0.53
CA PRO A 61 6.50 2.90 -1.20
C PRO A 61 7.57 2.75 -2.29
N ASP A 62 8.06 1.54 -2.51
CA ASP A 62 8.93 1.21 -3.64
C ASP A 62 8.12 1.00 -4.91
N TYR A 63 8.29 1.91 -5.86
CA TYR A 63 7.74 1.78 -7.22
C TYR A 63 8.82 1.48 -8.27
N SER A 64 10.09 1.35 -7.88
CA SER A 64 11.22 1.38 -8.82
C SER A 64 11.69 0.01 -9.29
N THR A 65 11.47 -1.05 -8.55
CA THR A 65 12.06 -2.36 -8.84
C THR A 65 11.09 -3.52 -8.66
N GLY A 66 10.45 -3.91 -9.77
CA GLY A 66 9.82 -5.23 -9.86
C GLY A 66 8.56 -5.48 -9.04
N GLY A 67 7.99 -4.45 -8.41
CA GLY A 67 6.89 -4.64 -7.50
C GLY A 67 5.61 -3.92 -7.89
N LEU A 68 5.62 -2.61 -7.95
CA LEU A 68 4.35 -1.87 -8.01
C LEU A 68 4.33 -0.93 -9.22
N VAL A 69 4.26 -1.50 -10.41
CA VAL A 69 4.07 -0.70 -11.64
C VAL A 69 2.61 -0.28 -11.73
N GLU A 70 2.37 0.98 -12.10
CA GLU A 70 1.07 1.40 -12.56
C GLU A 70 0.70 0.59 -13.80
N VAL A 71 -0.44 -0.07 -13.75
CA VAL A 71 -0.98 -0.84 -14.88
C VAL A 71 -2.04 -0.01 -15.56
N SER A 72 -1.92 0.20 -16.87
CA SER A 72 -2.89 0.96 -17.65
C SER A 72 -3.33 0.19 -18.89
N ASP A 73 -4.57 0.44 -19.30
CA ASP A 73 -5.18 -0.04 -20.55
C ASP A 73 -5.08 -1.56 -20.79
N LYS A 74 -5.57 -2.36 -19.86
CA LYS A 74 -5.63 -3.83 -19.99
C LYS A 74 -7.04 -4.30 -20.31
N THR A 75 -7.24 -4.78 -21.51
CA THR A 75 -8.52 -5.30 -22.06
C THR A 75 -8.79 -6.78 -21.74
N ILE A 76 -8.19 -7.32 -20.71
CA ILE A 76 -8.14 -8.76 -20.42
C ILE A 76 -8.71 -9.15 -19.07
N ALA A 77 -9.47 -8.25 -18.45
CA ALA A 77 -10.09 -8.51 -17.17
C ALA A 77 -11.37 -9.35 -17.33
N THR A 78 -11.55 -10.29 -16.43
CA THR A 78 -12.80 -11.02 -16.26
C THR A 78 -13.23 -11.00 -14.81
N GLY A 79 -14.54 -10.88 -14.58
CA GLY A 79 -15.11 -10.93 -13.26
C GLY A 79 -16.63 -11.02 -13.32
N THR A 80 -17.23 -11.80 -12.41
CA THR A 80 -18.69 -11.97 -12.33
C THR A 80 -19.29 -10.96 -11.38
N ALA A 81 -20.37 -10.30 -11.77
CA ALA A 81 -21.12 -9.41 -10.89
C ALA A 81 -21.49 -10.11 -9.58
N GLY A 82 -21.27 -9.43 -8.45
CA GLY A 82 -21.43 -9.99 -7.10
C GLY A 82 -20.23 -10.79 -6.57
N SER A 83 -19.23 -11.09 -7.41
CA SER A 83 -17.95 -11.68 -6.98
C SER A 83 -16.98 -10.61 -6.51
N SER A 84 -16.13 -10.93 -5.54
CA SER A 84 -14.99 -10.10 -5.15
C SER A 84 -13.67 -10.53 -5.83
N VAL A 85 -13.75 -11.31 -6.90
CA VAL A 85 -12.57 -11.80 -7.63
C VAL A 85 -12.58 -11.25 -9.05
N VAL A 86 -11.43 -10.69 -9.46
CA VAL A 86 -11.12 -10.28 -10.84
C VAL A 86 -9.87 -11.05 -11.29
N THR A 87 -9.94 -11.64 -12.48
CA THR A 87 -8.79 -12.30 -13.09
C THR A 87 -8.34 -11.48 -14.30
N ILE A 88 -7.06 -11.17 -14.37
CA ILE A 88 -6.43 -10.55 -15.52
C ILE A 88 -5.61 -11.63 -16.22
N THR A 89 -5.89 -11.85 -17.50
CA THR A 89 -5.22 -12.88 -18.32
C THR A 89 -4.30 -12.29 -19.37
N ALA A 90 -3.27 -13.03 -19.77
CA ALA A 90 -2.41 -12.62 -20.89
C ALA A 90 -3.21 -12.61 -22.20
N ASN A 91 -3.04 -11.55 -22.98
CA ASN A 91 -3.68 -11.43 -24.29
C ASN A 91 -2.90 -12.24 -25.35
N GLY A 92 -3.12 -13.56 -25.38
CA GLY A 92 -2.64 -14.44 -26.46
C GLY A 92 -1.13 -14.73 -26.50
N SER A 93 -0.37 -14.36 -25.48
CA SER A 93 1.05 -14.70 -25.33
C SER A 93 1.24 -15.75 -24.24
N SER A 94 2.19 -16.66 -24.42
CA SER A 94 2.60 -17.58 -23.36
C SER A 94 3.35 -16.79 -22.28
N GLY A 95 2.82 -16.69 -21.08
CA GLY A 95 3.40 -15.96 -19.97
C GLY A 95 2.41 -14.99 -19.31
N PRO A 96 2.68 -14.51 -18.09
CA PRO A 96 1.87 -13.49 -17.45
C PRO A 96 1.84 -12.23 -18.34
N PRO A 97 0.80 -11.39 -18.26
CA PRO A 97 0.82 -10.08 -18.88
C PRO A 97 2.13 -9.37 -18.53
N ALA A 98 2.78 -8.74 -19.49
CA ALA A 98 4.14 -8.18 -19.32
C ALA A 98 4.27 -7.27 -18.07
N ASP A 99 3.18 -6.57 -17.71
CA ASP A 99 3.13 -5.71 -16.52
C ASP A 99 3.02 -6.47 -15.20
N PHE A 100 2.78 -7.77 -15.24
CA PHE A 100 2.67 -8.64 -14.06
C PHE A 100 3.78 -9.69 -14.00
N GLU A 101 4.80 -9.60 -14.86
CA GLU A 101 5.94 -10.49 -14.81
C GLU A 101 6.69 -10.31 -13.47
N GLY A 102 6.85 -11.41 -12.75
CA GLY A 102 7.50 -11.41 -11.44
C GLY A 102 6.64 -10.96 -10.26
N VAL A 103 5.36 -10.62 -10.48
CA VAL A 103 4.45 -10.27 -9.39
C VAL A 103 4.27 -11.44 -8.42
N SER A 104 4.54 -11.17 -7.16
CA SER A 104 4.36 -12.09 -6.05
C SER A 104 2.97 -11.93 -5.40
N ALA A 105 2.60 -12.90 -4.57
CA ALA A 105 1.35 -12.81 -3.82
C ALA A 105 1.35 -11.58 -2.90
N ASN A 106 0.27 -10.82 -2.94
CA ASN A 106 0.01 -9.60 -2.16
C ASN A 106 0.83 -8.35 -2.54
N ASP A 107 1.59 -8.33 -3.63
CA ASP A 107 2.30 -7.13 -4.08
C ASP A 107 1.36 -5.94 -4.30
N TYR A 108 0.14 -6.18 -4.78
CA TYR A 108 -0.88 -5.15 -4.97
C TYR A 108 -1.89 -5.03 -3.81
N ALA A 109 -1.63 -5.65 -2.66
CA ALA A 109 -2.52 -5.48 -1.51
C ALA A 109 -2.60 -4.01 -1.08
N GLY A 110 -3.83 -3.48 -0.92
CA GLY A 110 -4.06 -2.08 -0.58
C GLY A 110 -4.04 -1.10 -1.75
N SER A 111 -3.77 -1.58 -2.98
CA SER A 111 -3.85 -0.83 -4.23
C SER A 111 -5.30 -0.63 -4.70
N TYR A 112 -5.48 0.14 -5.77
CA TYR A 112 -6.79 0.42 -6.35
C TYR A 112 -6.85 -0.03 -7.80
N LEU A 113 -7.89 -0.78 -8.13
CA LEU A 113 -8.24 -1.19 -9.49
C LEU A 113 -9.33 -0.26 -10.00
N HIS A 114 -9.11 0.35 -11.15
CA HIS A 114 -10.01 1.25 -11.83
C HIS A 114 -10.49 0.61 -13.14
N ILE A 115 -11.78 0.66 -13.43
CA ILE A 115 -12.31 0.29 -14.74
C ILE A 115 -12.32 1.55 -15.59
N THR A 116 -11.51 1.56 -16.65
CA THR A 116 -11.22 2.76 -17.46
C THR A 116 -12.05 2.83 -18.72
N ASP A 117 -12.51 1.68 -19.24
CA ASP A 117 -13.41 1.62 -20.39
C ASP A 117 -14.25 0.33 -20.38
N GLY A 118 -15.36 0.32 -21.12
CA GLY A 118 -16.22 -0.83 -21.35
C GLY A 118 -17.12 -1.20 -20.19
N ASP A 119 -17.29 -2.50 -19.97
CA ASP A 119 -18.19 -3.01 -18.93
C ASP A 119 -17.69 -2.61 -17.54
N GLY A 120 -18.49 -1.78 -16.84
CA GLY A 120 -18.16 -1.29 -15.49
C GLY A 120 -17.30 -0.02 -15.47
N GLU A 121 -17.15 0.70 -16.60
CA GLU A 121 -16.43 1.98 -16.66
C GLU A 121 -16.82 2.91 -15.52
N GLY A 122 -15.81 3.54 -14.89
CA GLY A 122 -15.96 4.49 -13.79
C GLY A 122 -16.00 3.86 -12.40
N PHE A 123 -16.10 2.52 -12.28
CA PHE A 123 -15.95 1.87 -10.98
C PHE A 123 -14.50 1.80 -10.54
N THR A 124 -14.30 1.98 -9.24
CA THR A 124 -13.01 1.81 -8.56
C THR A 124 -13.17 0.82 -7.41
N TYR A 125 -12.29 -0.16 -7.36
CA TYR A 125 -12.30 -1.19 -6.34
C TYR A 125 -10.97 -1.20 -5.59
N ARG A 126 -11.02 -1.36 -4.27
CA ARG A 126 -9.81 -1.54 -3.48
C ARG A 126 -9.39 -3.01 -3.49
N ILE A 127 -8.12 -3.27 -3.78
CA ILE A 127 -7.55 -4.62 -3.81
C ILE A 127 -7.23 -5.04 -2.36
N LYS A 128 -7.75 -6.21 -1.98
CA LYS A 128 -7.49 -6.83 -0.68
C LYS A 128 -6.21 -7.66 -0.72
N SER A 129 -6.06 -8.45 -1.79
CA SER A 129 -4.91 -9.32 -2.02
C SER A 129 -4.82 -9.68 -3.50
N ASN A 130 -3.67 -10.16 -3.94
CA ASN A 130 -3.51 -10.80 -5.23
C ASN A 130 -2.75 -12.11 -5.09
N GLY A 131 -3.00 -13.04 -6.01
CA GLY A 131 -2.16 -14.23 -6.21
C GLY A 131 -0.82 -13.86 -6.84
N ALA A 132 0.17 -14.75 -6.75
CA ALA A 132 1.36 -14.64 -7.59
C ALA A 132 0.98 -14.77 -9.06
N ALA A 133 1.72 -14.08 -9.95
CA ALA A 133 1.55 -14.26 -11.37
C ALA A 133 1.80 -15.73 -11.76
N SER A 134 0.82 -16.34 -12.39
CA SER A 134 0.95 -17.64 -13.04
C SER A 134 1.28 -17.45 -14.53
N SER A 135 1.53 -18.54 -15.25
CA SER A 135 1.90 -18.48 -16.66
C SER A 135 0.96 -17.66 -17.54
N ASP A 136 -0.31 -17.52 -17.17
CA ASP A 136 -1.30 -16.88 -18.03
C ASP A 136 -2.22 -15.88 -17.30
N ALA A 137 -2.14 -15.76 -15.97
CA ALA A 137 -3.08 -14.91 -15.23
C ALA A 137 -2.57 -14.44 -13.87
N VAL A 138 -3.15 -13.32 -13.40
CA VAL A 138 -3.09 -12.87 -12.01
C VAL A 138 -4.51 -12.71 -11.51
N GLU A 139 -4.79 -13.27 -10.33
CA GLU A 139 -6.08 -13.15 -9.66
C GLU A 139 -6.00 -12.08 -8.57
N PHE A 140 -6.95 -11.16 -8.57
CA PHE A 140 -7.12 -10.11 -7.58
C PHE A 140 -8.37 -10.36 -6.75
N THR A 141 -8.23 -10.34 -5.43
CA THR A 141 -9.35 -10.32 -4.49
C THR A 141 -9.61 -8.88 -4.07
N LEU A 142 -10.84 -8.43 -4.20
CA LEU A 142 -11.29 -7.08 -3.86
C LEU A 142 -11.93 -7.03 -2.47
N PHE A 143 -11.97 -5.84 -1.83
CA PHE A 143 -12.73 -5.65 -0.60
C PHE A 143 -14.23 -5.65 -0.85
N ASP A 144 -14.65 -5.08 -1.98
CA ASP A 144 -16.06 -4.96 -2.37
C ASP A 144 -16.38 -5.83 -3.58
N PRO A 145 -17.60 -6.37 -3.70
CA PRO A 145 -18.00 -7.16 -4.85
C PRO A 145 -18.13 -6.30 -6.11
N ILE A 146 -17.82 -6.90 -7.26
CA ILE A 146 -17.97 -6.28 -8.59
C ILE A 146 -19.44 -5.98 -8.83
N VAL A 147 -19.75 -4.75 -9.25
CA VAL A 147 -21.12 -4.29 -9.53
C VAL A 147 -21.58 -4.78 -10.91
N THR A 148 -20.73 -4.62 -11.92
CA THR A 148 -21.01 -5.02 -13.31
C THR A 148 -20.05 -6.14 -13.71
N ALA A 149 -20.55 -7.18 -14.38
CA ALA A 149 -19.70 -8.25 -14.88
C ALA A 149 -18.67 -7.69 -15.87
N LEU A 150 -17.42 -8.10 -15.72
CA LEU A 150 -16.29 -7.73 -16.57
C LEU A 150 -16.03 -8.84 -17.57
N ALA A 151 -15.84 -8.51 -18.85
CA ALA A 151 -15.63 -9.47 -19.91
C ALA A 151 -14.31 -9.19 -20.65
N THR A 152 -13.57 -10.26 -20.97
CA THR A 152 -12.34 -10.17 -21.76
C THR A 152 -12.59 -9.48 -23.11
N GLY A 153 -11.78 -8.48 -23.43
CA GLY A 153 -11.88 -7.72 -24.69
C GLY A 153 -13.01 -6.67 -24.72
N ALA A 154 -13.71 -6.49 -23.59
CA ALA A 154 -14.77 -5.50 -23.45
C ALA A 154 -14.60 -4.61 -22.21
N THR A 155 -13.55 -4.84 -21.42
CA THR A 155 -13.27 -4.09 -20.19
C THR A 155 -11.79 -3.74 -20.12
N ASP A 156 -11.49 -2.44 -20.07
CA ASP A 156 -10.15 -1.93 -19.80
C ASP A 156 -10.02 -1.58 -18.33
N LEU A 157 -8.84 -1.82 -17.78
CA LEU A 157 -8.56 -1.48 -16.39
C LEU A 157 -7.19 -0.84 -16.21
N ALA A 158 -7.06 -0.11 -15.11
CA ALA A 158 -5.79 0.40 -14.60
C ALA A 158 -5.65 0.03 -13.11
N ILE A 159 -4.43 -0.10 -12.63
CA ILE A 159 -4.14 -0.30 -11.22
C ILE A 159 -3.23 0.82 -10.74
N THR A 160 -3.69 1.56 -9.72
CA THR A 160 -2.85 2.52 -9.00
C THR A 160 -2.29 1.84 -7.76
N PRO A 161 -0.96 1.74 -7.62
CA PRO A 161 -0.32 1.13 -6.47
C PRO A 161 -0.69 1.80 -5.15
N GLY A 162 -0.74 1.01 -4.08
CA GLY A 162 -1.05 1.48 -2.73
C GLY A 162 0.16 2.12 -2.04
N LEU A 163 -0.07 3.22 -1.33
CA LEU A 163 0.98 3.96 -0.60
C LEU A 163 1.50 3.27 0.66
N PHE A 164 0.92 2.12 1.04
CA PHE A 164 1.17 1.50 2.34
C PHE A 164 1.70 0.06 2.23
N ASN A 165 2.07 -0.33 1.02
CA ASN A 165 2.68 -1.61 0.73
C ASN A 165 4.11 -1.43 0.20
N ASN A 166 5.00 -2.39 0.45
CA ASN A 166 6.41 -2.34 0.06
C ASN A 166 7.09 -1.01 0.45
N VAL A 167 6.92 -0.62 1.72
CA VAL A 167 7.43 0.65 2.24
C VAL A 167 8.87 0.49 2.71
N HIS A 168 9.73 1.43 2.30
CA HIS A 168 11.13 1.50 2.72
C HIS A 168 11.55 2.94 3.05
N VAL A 169 12.80 3.13 3.44
CA VAL A 169 13.35 4.49 3.64
C VAL A 169 13.30 5.23 2.32
N THR A 170 12.73 6.44 2.32
CA THR A 170 12.71 7.30 1.12
C THR A 170 14.12 7.48 0.58
N ASP A 171 14.38 6.98 -0.63
CA ASP A 171 15.68 7.02 -1.29
C ASP A 171 15.68 8.05 -2.43
N ASN A 172 16.67 8.93 -2.40
CA ASN A 172 16.88 9.95 -3.43
C ASN A 172 18.17 9.70 -4.25
N THR A 173 18.87 8.60 -4.02
CA THR A 173 20.21 8.40 -4.59
C THR A 173 20.23 8.15 -6.10
N ASN A 174 19.12 7.77 -6.71
CA ASN A 174 19.07 7.40 -8.13
C ASN A 174 18.38 8.43 -9.04
N GLY A 175 17.94 9.58 -8.52
CA GLY A 175 17.26 10.60 -9.34
C GLY A 175 15.94 10.13 -9.96
N SER A 176 15.41 9.01 -9.49
CA SER A 176 14.10 8.50 -9.90
C SER A 176 13.01 9.24 -9.15
N ILE A 177 12.09 9.83 -9.87
CA ILE A 177 10.97 10.64 -9.31
C ILE A 177 9.94 9.74 -8.59
N VAL A 178 10.10 8.43 -8.68
CA VAL A 178 9.08 7.45 -8.26
C VAL A 178 9.01 7.29 -6.74
N ASP A 179 10.13 7.55 -6.03
CA ASP A 179 10.25 7.35 -4.58
C ASP A 179 9.89 8.59 -3.75
N TYR A 180 9.30 9.61 -4.36
CA TYR A 180 9.05 10.90 -3.71
C TYR A 180 7.65 11.09 -3.12
N ILE A 181 6.83 10.04 -3.06
CA ILE A 181 5.52 10.14 -2.38
C ILE A 181 5.71 9.70 -0.93
N PRO A 182 5.95 10.62 0.01
CA PRO A 182 6.19 10.25 1.39
C PRO A 182 4.94 9.62 1.98
N THR A 183 5.06 8.40 2.48
CA THR A 183 4.01 7.72 3.24
C THR A 183 3.89 8.29 4.64
N GLY A 184 5.03 8.57 5.30
CA GLY A 184 5.08 9.12 6.64
C GLY A 184 6.40 8.85 7.35
N VAL A 185 6.38 8.88 8.68
CA VAL A 185 7.56 8.70 9.54
C VAL A 185 7.41 7.46 10.40
N THR A 186 8.46 6.64 10.47
CA THR A 186 8.49 5.46 11.35
C THR A 186 8.53 5.84 12.82
N VAL A 187 7.70 5.19 13.63
CA VAL A 187 7.62 5.42 15.08
C VAL A 187 8.26 4.27 15.88
N VAL A 188 8.71 3.25 15.19
CA VAL A 188 9.44 2.08 15.71
C VAL A 188 10.43 1.61 14.65
N GLY A 189 11.53 0.94 15.04
CA GLY A 189 12.34 0.20 14.09
C GLY A 189 11.57 -0.99 13.53
N VAL A 190 11.67 -1.23 12.24
CA VAL A 190 10.94 -2.30 11.54
C VAL A 190 11.93 -3.22 10.84
N THR A 191 11.74 -4.52 11.01
CA THR A 191 12.47 -5.58 10.33
C THR A 191 11.94 -5.74 8.90
N ALA A 192 12.80 -6.10 7.94
CA ALA A 192 12.38 -6.41 6.58
C ALA A 192 11.28 -7.50 6.56
N ASN A 193 10.30 -7.34 5.69
CA ASN A 193 9.11 -8.22 5.55
C ASN A 193 8.17 -8.22 6.78
N TYR A 194 8.16 -7.13 7.55
CA TYR A 194 7.30 -6.94 8.71
C TYR A 194 6.29 -5.82 8.49
N TYR A 195 5.30 -5.77 9.36
CA TYR A 195 4.21 -4.79 9.36
C TYR A 195 4.34 -3.87 10.56
N ALA A 196 4.14 -2.57 10.37
CA ALA A 196 4.14 -1.57 11.43
C ALA A 196 3.25 -0.37 11.10
N TRP A 197 2.96 0.43 12.12
CA TRP A 197 2.28 1.70 11.98
C TRP A 197 3.27 2.81 11.62
N VAL A 198 2.92 3.62 10.64
CA VAL A 198 3.66 4.82 10.21
C VAL A 198 2.84 6.05 10.54
N GLN A 199 3.46 7.06 11.14
CA GLN A 199 2.78 8.32 11.43
C GLN A 199 2.68 9.18 10.17
N THR A 200 1.46 9.52 9.78
CA THR A 200 1.16 10.26 8.54
C THR A 200 0.74 11.71 8.77
N SER A 201 0.43 12.08 10.01
CA SER A 201 0.02 13.45 10.36
C SER A 201 0.24 13.74 11.84
N GLY A 202 0.29 15.04 12.17
CA GLY A 202 0.54 15.54 13.52
C GLY A 202 2.03 15.70 13.83
N VAL A 203 2.34 16.01 15.09
CA VAL A 203 3.73 16.22 15.52
C VAL A 203 4.48 14.90 15.53
N ALA A 204 5.55 14.80 14.75
CA ALA A 204 6.41 13.62 14.64
C ALA A 204 7.88 13.99 14.86
N THR A 205 8.68 13.05 15.34
CA THR A 205 10.13 13.16 15.40
C THR A 205 10.72 12.52 14.14
N CYS A 206 11.46 13.32 13.36
CA CYS A 206 12.22 12.83 12.21
C CYS A 206 13.71 12.94 12.50
N LEU A 207 14.48 11.98 12.01
CA LEU A 207 15.94 12.10 11.95
C LEU A 207 16.30 13.13 10.89
N ALA A 208 17.20 14.03 11.23
CA ALA A 208 17.68 15.07 10.33
C ALA A 208 19.08 14.75 9.83
N ASP A 209 19.33 15.08 8.57
CA ASP A 209 20.67 15.12 8.00
C ASP A 209 21.25 16.52 8.21
N GLY A 210 22.08 16.68 9.25
CA GLY A 210 22.75 17.92 9.59
C GLY A 210 22.02 18.82 10.61
N THR A 211 22.45 20.07 10.68
CA THR A 211 21.96 21.05 11.67
C THR A 211 20.67 21.70 11.21
N ILE A 212 19.62 21.60 12.03
CA ILE A 212 18.35 22.27 11.79
C ILE A 212 18.31 23.61 12.54
N THR A 213 17.95 24.66 11.83
CA THR A 213 17.66 25.98 12.43
C THR A 213 16.18 26.07 12.74
N LEU A 214 15.83 26.51 13.94
CA LEU A 214 14.44 26.68 14.37
C LEU A 214 13.67 27.57 13.38
N ALA A 215 12.44 27.20 13.08
CA ALA A 215 11.52 27.84 12.14
C ALA A 215 11.88 27.71 10.65
N ASN A 216 12.93 27.00 10.29
CA ASN A 216 13.17 26.67 8.89
C ASN A 216 12.22 25.57 8.39
N ARG A 217 11.85 25.68 7.11
CA ARG A 217 11.12 24.63 6.42
C ARG A 217 12.06 23.43 6.22
N LEU A 218 11.55 22.24 6.50
CA LEU A 218 12.24 20.99 6.21
C LEU A 218 11.75 20.43 4.86
N THR A 219 12.66 19.83 4.13
CA THR A 219 12.40 19.06 2.90
C THR A 219 13.04 17.69 3.04
N LEU A 220 12.69 16.75 2.16
CA LEU A 220 13.41 15.50 2.05
C LEU A 220 14.88 15.78 1.73
N SER A 221 15.79 14.99 2.32
CA SER A 221 17.22 15.08 2.02
C SER A 221 17.48 14.68 0.56
N ASP A 222 18.39 15.39 -0.10
CA ASP A 222 18.87 15.09 -1.45
C ASP A 222 20.23 14.36 -1.46
N GLY A 223 20.76 14.04 -0.30
CA GLY A 223 22.07 13.42 -0.16
C GLY A 223 22.14 12.21 0.78
N THR A 224 21.09 11.99 1.60
CA THR A 224 21.07 10.90 2.58
C THR A 224 19.65 10.34 2.70
N ASN A 225 19.53 9.02 2.69
CA ASN A 225 18.24 8.33 2.72
C ASN A 225 17.43 8.60 4.01
N GLY A 226 16.19 9.04 3.86
CA GLY A 226 15.17 9.17 4.91
C GLY A 226 15.25 10.39 5.77
#